data_3375f2262a54339a3ad32d62d2b82b51
#
_entry.id   3375f2262a54339a3ad32d62d2b82b51
#
_cell.length_a   1.000
_cell.length_b   1.000
_cell.length_c   1.000
_cell.angle_alpha   90.00
_cell.angle_beta   90.00
_cell.angle_gamma   90.00
#
_symmetry.space_group_name_H-M   'P 1'
#
loop_
_entity.id
_entity.type
_entity.pdbx_description
1 polymer ?
#
loop_
_entity_poly.entity_id
_entity_poly.type
_entity_poly.pdbx_seq_one_letter_code
_entity_poly.pdbx_strand_id
1 'polypeptide(L)'
;MNTKYFDLINQTFYFPQEEFTLNKDNLQFHNIDLMKLVDQYGTPLKFTYLPKISQNIQKAKDWFRNAMEKNKYDGKYYYCYCTKSSHFEYIMDEAFKNNIHIET
;
A
#
# COMPACT_ATOMS: atom_id res chain seq x y z
N MET A 1 27.27 -2.99 6.31
CA MET A 1 27.38 -1.62 5.79
C MET A 1 26.42 -0.74 6.56
N ASN A 2 26.97 0.20 7.27
CA ASN A 2 26.17 1.07 8.11
C ASN A 2 25.82 2.32 7.32
N THR A 3 24.58 2.41 6.85
CA THR A 3 24.12 3.59 6.13
C THR A 3 23.25 4.43 7.07
N LYS A 4 23.24 5.72 6.88
CA LYS A 4 22.42 6.64 7.68
C LYS A 4 20.91 6.34 7.58
N TYR A 5 20.49 5.67 6.52
CA TYR A 5 19.08 5.30 6.33
C TYR A 5 18.72 3.99 7.03
N PHE A 6 19.69 3.09 7.19
CA PHE A 6 19.45 1.82 7.86
C PHE A 6 19.04 2.02 9.32
N ASP A 7 19.73 2.91 10.03
CA ASP A 7 19.38 3.22 11.42
C ASP A 7 18.01 3.87 11.54
N LEU A 8 17.63 4.73 10.59
CA LEU A 8 16.31 5.32 10.56
C LEU A 8 15.22 4.27 10.36
N ILE A 9 15.42 3.31 9.46
CA ILE A 9 14.48 2.23 9.21
C ILE A 9 14.26 1.40 10.49
N ASN A 10 15.34 1.10 11.21
CA ASN A 10 15.27 0.27 12.41
C ASN A 10 14.77 0.99 13.66
N GLN A 11 14.86 2.30 13.70
CA GLN A 11 14.45 3.11 14.85
C GLN A 11 12.98 3.47 14.86
N THR A 12 12.32 3.45 13.72
CA THR A 12 10.94 3.93 13.59
C THR A 12 9.96 2.78 13.72
N PHE A 13 9.28 2.70 14.85
CA PHE A 13 8.33 1.63 15.14
C PHE A 13 7.22 1.49 14.10
N TYR A 14 6.76 2.60 13.55
CA TYR A 14 5.68 2.62 12.55
C TYR A 14 6.17 2.66 11.11
N PHE A 15 7.48 2.62 10.91
CA PHE A 15 8.06 2.63 9.58
C PHE A 15 7.89 1.24 8.92
N PRO A 16 7.30 1.13 7.73
CA PRO A 16 7.04 -0.16 7.09
C PRO A 16 8.34 -0.74 6.49
N GLN A 17 9.18 -1.29 7.34
CA GLN A 17 10.53 -1.73 7.03
C GLN A 17 10.60 -2.75 5.90
N GLU A 18 9.61 -3.64 5.84
CA GLU A 18 9.57 -4.71 4.84
C GLU A 18 9.41 -4.21 3.41
N GLU A 19 8.90 -3.00 3.25
CA GLU A 19 8.64 -2.41 1.94
C GLU A 19 9.78 -1.53 1.45
N PHE A 20 10.75 -1.22 2.33
CA PHE A 20 11.90 -0.39 2.02
C PHE A 20 13.16 -1.23 1.91
N THR A 21 14.00 -0.89 0.95
CA THR A 21 15.30 -1.52 0.74
C THR A 21 16.37 -0.47 0.52
N LEU A 22 17.60 -0.88 0.70
CA LEU A 22 18.77 -0.04 0.38
C LEU A 22 19.50 -0.63 -0.82
N ASN A 23 19.76 0.18 -1.80
CA ASN A 23 20.60 -0.15 -2.95
C ASN A 23 21.69 0.90 -3.10
N LYS A 24 22.95 0.52 -2.81
CA LYS A 24 24.11 1.42 -2.86
C LYS A 24 23.86 2.73 -2.10
N ASP A 25 23.39 2.62 -0.86
CA ASP A 25 23.06 3.75 0.01
C ASP A 25 21.84 4.58 -0.39
N ASN A 26 21.16 4.23 -1.46
CA ASN A 26 19.90 4.86 -1.85
C ASN A 26 18.70 4.10 -1.28
N LEU A 27 17.83 4.82 -0.61
CA LEU A 27 16.58 4.27 -0.10
C LEU A 27 15.61 4.01 -1.24
N GLN A 28 15.12 2.78 -1.31
CA GLN A 28 14.13 2.37 -2.30
C GLN A 28 12.84 1.91 -1.63
N PHE A 29 11.73 2.15 -2.29
CA PHE A 29 10.42 1.60 -1.95
C PHE A 29 9.92 0.80 -3.14
N HIS A 30 9.75 -0.51 -2.98
CA HIS A 30 9.39 -1.44 -4.07
C HIS A 30 10.27 -1.24 -5.33
N ASN A 31 11.58 -1.16 -5.14
CA ASN A 31 12.57 -0.92 -6.19
C ASN A 31 12.51 0.47 -6.84
N ILE A 32 11.72 1.38 -6.29
CA ILE A 32 11.68 2.78 -6.72
C ILE A 32 12.72 3.56 -5.91
N ASP A 33 13.69 4.18 -6.59
CA ASP A 33 14.70 5.02 -5.95
C ASP A 33 14.05 6.34 -5.52
N LEU A 34 13.93 6.54 -4.21
CA LEU A 34 13.27 7.72 -3.65
C LEU A 34 14.08 9.00 -3.89
N MET A 35 15.41 8.92 -3.94
CA MET A 35 16.23 10.09 -4.20
C MET A 35 16.06 10.60 -5.64
N LYS A 36 15.88 9.70 -6.60
CA LYS A 36 15.56 10.10 -7.97
C LYS A 36 14.23 10.82 -8.07
N LEU A 37 13.23 10.40 -7.27
CA LEU A 37 11.95 11.11 -7.20
C LEU A 37 12.13 12.52 -6.60
N VAL A 38 12.94 12.63 -5.55
CA VAL A 38 13.23 13.92 -4.92
C VAL A 38 13.96 14.85 -5.91
N ASP A 39 14.92 14.33 -6.66
CA ASP A 39 15.65 15.10 -7.67
C ASP A 39 14.73 15.58 -8.79
N GLN A 40 13.76 14.76 -9.17
CA GLN A 40 12.82 15.09 -10.25
C GLN A 40 11.72 16.06 -9.81
N TYR A 41 11.18 15.89 -8.61
CA TYR A 41 9.97 16.61 -8.14
C TYR A 41 10.22 17.58 -7.00
N GLY A 42 11.38 17.50 -6.35
CA GLY A 42 11.70 18.30 -5.18
C GLY A 42 11.07 17.79 -3.89
N THR A 43 11.26 18.55 -2.83
CA THR A 43 10.72 18.30 -1.50
C THR A 43 9.95 19.52 -0.99
N PRO A 44 8.93 19.37 -0.13
CA PRO A 44 8.39 18.10 0.38
C PRO A 44 7.73 17.27 -0.72
N LEU A 45 7.83 15.94 -0.63
CA LEU A 45 7.30 15.00 -1.61
C LEU A 45 6.37 13.99 -0.95
N LYS A 46 5.15 13.88 -1.48
CA LYS A 46 4.21 12.83 -1.13
C LYS A 46 3.92 11.98 -2.37
N PHE A 47 3.99 10.68 -2.25
CA PHE A 47 3.63 9.77 -3.33
C PHE A 47 2.70 8.68 -2.83
N THR A 48 1.94 8.08 -3.75
CA THR A 48 1.04 6.97 -3.48
C THR A 48 1.47 5.77 -4.31
N TYR A 49 1.72 4.65 -3.65
CA TYR A 49 2.02 3.39 -4.34
C TYR A 49 0.72 2.64 -4.61
N LEU A 50 0.18 2.83 -5.81
CA LEU A 50 -1.15 2.33 -6.20
C LEU A 50 -1.30 0.81 -6.11
N PRO A 51 -0.32 -0.03 -6.51
CA PRO A 51 -0.47 -1.48 -6.43
C PRO A 51 -0.82 -1.99 -5.03
N LYS A 52 -0.45 -1.28 -3.97
CA LYS A 52 -0.78 -1.65 -2.59
C LYS A 52 -2.27 -1.65 -2.31
N ILE A 53 -3.01 -0.77 -2.96
CA ILE A 53 -4.48 -0.69 -2.85
C ILE A 53 -5.08 -2.02 -3.32
N SER A 54 -4.75 -2.45 -4.52
CA SER A 54 -5.23 -3.72 -5.06
C SER A 54 -4.79 -4.92 -4.21
N GLN A 55 -3.53 -4.95 -3.80
CA GLN A 55 -3.00 -6.01 -2.94
C GLN A 55 -3.78 -6.13 -1.63
N ASN A 56 -4.05 -5.02 -0.97
CA ASN A 56 -4.77 -5.01 0.30
C ASN A 56 -6.24 -5.39 0.14
N ILE A 57 -6.89 -4.95 -0.94
CA ILE A 57 -8.27 -5.33 -1.26
C ILE A 57 -8.35 -6.84 -1.47
N GLN A 58 -7.47 -7.41 -2.30
CA GLN A 58 -7.46 -8.86 -2.56
C GLN A 58 -7.16 -9.65 -1.29
N LYS A 59 -6.22 -9.20 -0.49
CA LYS A 59 -5.90 -9.83 0.80
C LYS A 59 -7.09 -9.86 1.74
N ALA A 60 -7.83 -8.76 1.85
CA ALA A 60 -9.05 -8.70 2.65
C ALA A 60 -10.12 -9.66 2.12
N LYS A 61 -10.35 -9.68 0.80
CA LYS A 61 -11.30 -10.61 0.17
C LYS A 61 -10.91 -12.08 0.43
N ASP A 62 -9.63 -12.41 0.33
CA ASP A 62 -9.14 -13.76 0.58
C ASP A 62 -9.34 -14.18 2.04
N TRP A 63 -9.07 -13.30 2.98
CA TRP A 63 -9.27 -13.59 4.39
C TRP A 63 -10.74 -13.86 4.72
N PHE A 64 -11.65 -13.04 4.20
CA PHE A 64 -13.08 -13.25 4.41
C PHE A 64 -13.58 -14.51 3.70
N ARG A 65 -13.14 -14.77 2.47
CA ARG A 65 -13.50 -16.00 1.76
C ARG A 65 -13.07 -17.23 2.55
N ASN A 66 -11.82 -17.28 3.01
CA ASN A 66 -11.32 -18.41 3.79
C ASN A 66 -12.08 -18.59 5.12
N ALA A 67 -12.43 -17.49 5.79
CA ALA A 67 -13.20 -17.53 7.02
C ALA A 67 -14.65 -18.02 6.77
N MET A 68 -15.26 -17.59 5.69
CA MET A 68 -16.60 -18.02 5.29
C MET A 68 -16.63 -19.52 4.97
N GLU A 69 -15.66 -20.01 4.21
CA GLU A 69 -15.53 -21.45 3.90
C GLU A 69 -15.32 -22.28 5.16
N LYS A 70 -14.40 -21.85 6.03
CA LYS A 70 -14.10 -22.54 7.29
C LYS A 70 -15.33 -22.63 8.22
N ASN A 71 -16.16 -21.60 8.23
CA ASN A 71 -17.34 -21.52 9.09
C ASN A 71 -18.65 -21.94 8.37
N LYS A 72 -18.54 -22.44 7.14
CA LYS A 72 -19.70 -22.84 6.32
C LYS A 72 -20.75 -21.74 6.21
N TYR A 73 -20.25 -20.51 6.07
CA TYR A 73 -21.11 -19.34 5.88
C TYR A 73 -21.40 -19.17 4.39
N ASP A 74 -22.65 -19.23 4.00
CA ASP A 74 -23.13 -19.15 2.62
C ASP A 74 -23.63 -17.76 2.19
N GLY A 75 -23.45 -16.76 3.04
CA GLY A 75 -23.76 -15.36 2.72
C GLY A 75 -22.76 -14.76 1.74
N LYS A 76 -23.01 -13.49 1.42
CA LYS A 76 -22.14 -12.73 0.51
C LYS A 76 -21.23 -11.78 1.28
N TYR A 77 -20.04 -11.56 0.75
CA TYR A 77 -19.11 -10.55 1.24
C TYR A 77 -18.98 -9.43 0.20
N TYR A 78 -19.11 -8.19 0.68
CA TYR A 78 -18.93 -6.99 -0.12
C TYR A 78 -17.82 -6.14 0.45
N TYR A 79 -16.77 -5.92 -0.34
CA TYR A 79 -15.74 -4.95 0.02
C TYR A 79 -16.22 -3.55 -0.40
N CYS A 80 -16.30 -2.64 0.55
CA CYS A 80 -16.69 -1.25 0.31
C CYS A 80 -15.51 -0.32 0.59
N TYR A 81 -15.08 0.43 -0.42
CA TYR A 81 -14.06 1.43 -0.27
C TYR A 81 -14.68 2.74 0.24
N CYS A 82 -14.12 3.29 1.32
CA CYS A 82 -14.58 4.55 1.89
C CYS A 82 -13.90 5.74 1.21
N THR A 83 -14.67 6.53 0.48
CA THR A 83 -14.16 7.70 -0.26
C THR A 83 -13.75 8.86 0.64
N LYS A 84 -14.22 8.89 1.88
CA LYS A 84 -13.85 9.93 2.86
C LYS A 84 -12.35 9.94 3.17
N SER A 85 -11.70 8.78 3.14
CA SER A 85 -10.28 8.66 3.45
C SER A 85 -9.39 9.20 2.32
N SER A 86 -9.76 8.90 1.08
CA SER A 86 -9.09 9.41 -0.13
C SER A 86 -9.96 9.14 -1.34
N HIS A 87 -10.14 10.13 -2.19
CA HIS A 87 -11.03 10.08 -3.35
C HIS A 87 -10.40 10.62 -4.63
N PHE A 88 -9.06 10.67 -4.71
CA PHE A 88 -8.39 11.04 -5.93
C PHE A 88 -8.70 10.03 -7.04
N GLU A 89 -8.87 10.52 -8.28
CA GLU A 89 -9.25 9.71 -9.43
C GLU A 89 -8.36 8.46 -9.58
N TYR A 90 -7.04 8.64 -9.54
CA TYR A 90 -6.10 7.53 -9.69
C TYR A 90 -6.23 6.45 -8.59
N ILE A 91 -6.65 6.83 -7.38
CA ILE A 91 -6.92 5.89 -6.28
C ILE A 91 -8.20 5.12 -6.56
N MET A 92 -9.23 5.81 -7.00
CA MET A 92 -10.51 5.20 -7.35
C MET A 92 -10.37 4.23 -8.52
N ASP A 93 -9.63 4.62 -9.54
CA ASP A 93 -9.35 3.77 -10.71
C ASP A 93 -8.65 2.47 -10.30
N GLU A 94 -7.64 2.56 -9.42
CA GLU A 94 -6.95 1.38 -8.92
C GLU A 94 -7.88 0.50 -8.07
N ALA A 95 -8.68 1.10 -7.20
CA ALA A 95 -9.63 0.37 -6.37
C ALA A 95 -10.68 -0.37 -7.21
N PHE A 96 -11.23 0.28 -8.24
CA PHE A 96 -12.26 -0.30 -9.10
C PHE A 96 -11.81 -1.51 -9.92
N LYS A 97 -10.52 -1.67 -10.19
CA LYS A 97 -9.99 -2.88 -10.84
C LYS A 97 -10.29 -4.16 -10.06
N ASN A 98 -10.64 -4.04 -8.79
CA ASN A 98 -10.83 -5.15 -7.88
C ASN A 98 -12.29 -5.57 -7.66
N ASN A 99 -13.20 -5.08 -8.47
CA ASN A 99 -14.62 -5.40 -8.36
C ASN A 99 -15.15 -5.13 -6.94
N ILE A 100 -15.16 -3.89 -6.55
CA ILE A 100 -15.56 -3.42 -5.22
C ILE A 100 -16.78 -2.52 -5.28
N HIS A 101 -17.31 -2.23 -4.10
CA HIS A 101 -18.35 -1.22 -3.90
C HIS A 101 -17.75 0.03 -3.26
N ILE A 102 -18.51 1.11 -3.27
CA ILE A 102 -18.12 2.38 -2.66
C ILE A 102 -19.06 2.70 -1.50
N GLU A 103 -18.46 3.18 -0.42
CA GLU A 103 -19.17 3.82 0.68
C GLU A 103 -18.88 5.32 0.62
N THR A 104 -19.92 6.12 0.61
CA THR A 104 -19.81 7.58 0.54
C THR A 104 -20.33 8.24 1.82
#